data_0ba03e64b4cf1ea51994bbee395cff5e
#
_entry.id   0ba03e64b4cf1ea51994bbee395cff5e
#
_cell.length_a   1.000
_cell.length_b   1.000
_cell.length_c   1.000
_cell.angle_alpha   90.00
_cell.angle_beta   90.00
_cell.angle_gamma   90.00
#
_symmetry.space_group_name_H-M   'P 1'
#
loop_
_entity.id
_entity.type
_entity.pdbx_description
1 polymer ?
#
loop_
_entity_poly.entity_id
_entity_poly.type
_entity_poly.pdbx_seq_one_letter_code
_entity_poly.pdbx_strand_id
1 'polypeptide(L)'
;MTASAWIRTVFAVAVAVTCSAQPSAQSGPSIRFTETKLANGLRVILSEDHTAPVYSIIVHYNVGSRDERPGRTGFAHLFEHMMFKGSENVGPGEHFMLVFNNGGTMNGTTNKDRTLYFETLPANQLDLGIYLEADRMRSLEITKANLDNQRNAVQEERRQGLDNQAYGRSEELIDELAYDNPAYKHSVIGSMADLSAASVDDVASFFKIYYAPNNAVLAIVGDLDPKVTLEKVRKAFGTIPAQPAPPKVDMTEPVQTAERRQRVDDPLARLARVNLAYKVPPRTSDEDDAVRVLGTILSTGRSSRFFQKIVREQQLASSVFAGRDSAIGPGLFGISATVAPGKTPEAVEAAVLAEIERLKSGPIEAWEIEKAQNNAKRAVVTGLTSSLQRGIQLAEFASVFDDTGRINQRAERIAKVTAANVQRVAAKYLTAANRTVVVTVPRPAAKGGAQ
;
A
#
# COMPACT_ATOMS: atom_id res chain seq x y z
N MET A 1 -94.04 17.95 -28.92
CA MET A 1 -93.40 18.93 -28.09
C MET A 1 -92.48 18.14 -27.20
N THR A 2 -91.23 18.13 -27.55
CA THR A 2 -90.19 17.11 -27.16
C THR A 2 -89.37 17.61 -26.01
N ALA A 3 -89.30 16.84 -24.93
CA ALA A 3 -88.37 17.05 -23.80
C ALA A 3 -87.07 16.25 -24.01
N SER A 4 -85.99 16.97 -24.06
CA SER A 4 -84.62 16.36 -24.21
C SER A 4 -84.01 16.06 -22.82
N ALA A 5 -83.67 14.83 -22.61
CA ALA A 5 -82.99 14.36 -21.38
C ALA A 5 -81.47 14.45 -21.56
N TRP A 6 -80.78 15.11 -20.64
CA TRP A 6 -79.33 15.20 -20.56
C TRP A 6 -78.81 14.12 -19.64
N ILE A 7 -78.04 13.16 -20.19
CA ILE A 7 -77.33 12.16 -19.46
C ILE A 7 -75.96 12.75 -19.04
N ARG A 8 -75.73 12.88 -17.74
CA ARG A 8 -74.42 13.26 -17.20
C ARG A 8 -73.59 12.02 -16.98
N THR A 9 -72.55 11.81 -17.81
CA THR A 9 -71.56 10.75 -17.63
C THR A 9 -70.53 11.25 -16.63
N VAL A 10 -70.39 10.54 -15.50
CA VAL A 10 -69.32 10.78 -14.50
C VAL A 10 -68.13 9.93 -14.88
N PHE A 11 -67.02 10.56 -15.27
CA PHE A 11 -65.72 9.86 -15.43
C PHE A 11 -65.05 9.74 -14.09
N ALA A 12 -64.91 8.50 -13.60
CA ALA A 12 -64.06 8.17 -12.46
C ALA A 12 -62.61 8.05 -12.95
N VAL A 13 -61.72 8.97 -12.57
CA VAL A 13 -60.28 8.89 -12.82
C VAL A 13 -59.66 7.99 -11.74
N ALA A 14 -59.27 6.78 -12.10
CA ALA A 14 -58.49 5.91 -11.24
C ALA A 14 -57.02 6.38 -11.28
N VAL A 15 -56.53 6.95 -10.19
CA VAL A 15 -55.12 7.27 -10.01
C VAL A 15 -54.39 5.96 -9.68
N ALA A 16 -53.69 5.38 -10.66
CA ALA A 16 -52.76 4.26 -10.43
C ALA A 16 -51.48 4.81 -9.75
N VAL A 17 -51.31 4.53 -8.46
CA VAL A 17 -50.06 4.76 -7.75
C VAL A 17 -49.09 3.71 -8.24
N THR A 18 -48.24 4.08 -9.20
CA THR A 18 -47.05 3.23 -9.54
C THR A 18 -46.03 3.36 -8.42
N CYS A 19 -45.94 2.33 -7.56
CA CYS A 19 -44.81 2.14 -6.68
C CYS A 19 -43.58 1.91 -7.55
N SER A 20 -42.77 2.92 -7.78
CA SER A 20 -41.44 2.79 -8.36
C SER A 20 -40.57 2.02 -7.36
N ALA A 21 -40.36 0.76 -7.64
CA ALA A 21 -39.30 0.02 -6.96
C ALA A 21 -37.98 0.76 -7.17
N GLN A 22 -37.41 1.33 -6.12
CA GLN A 22 -36.05 1.85 -6.17
C GLN A 22 -35.14 0.69 -6.56
N PRO A 23 -34.26 0.86 -7.55
CA PRO A 23 -33.28 -0.17 -7.84
C PRO A 23 -32.45 -0.38 -6.58
N SER A 24 -32.49 -1.59 -6.04
CA SER A 24 -31.55 -2.02 -4.99
C SER A 24 -30.15 -1.70 -5.49
N ALA A 25 -29.40 -0.94 -4.72
CA ALA A 25 -28.00 -0.67 -5.02
C ALA A 25 -27.31 -2.00 -5.32
N GLN A 26 -26.89 -2.18 -6.57
CA GLN A 26 -26.12 -3.37 -6.94
C GLN A 26 -24.91 -3.43 -6.01
N SER A 27 -24.88 -4.43 -5.13
CA SER A 27 -23.70 -4.77 -4.38
C SER A 27 -22.56 -4.97 -5.40
N GLY A 28 -21.45 -4.29 -5.21
CA GLY A 28 -20.29 -4.43 -6.09
C GLY A 28 -19.86 -5.90 -6.24
N PRO A 29 -19.01 -6.22 -7.21
CA PRO A 29 -18.58 -7.59 -7.45
C PRO A 29 -18.00 -8.19 -6.16
N SER A 30 -18.61 -9.29 -5.68
CA SER A 30 -18.13 -10.04 -4.53
C SER A 30 -17.13 -11.08 -4.99
N ILE A 31 -15.94 -11.09 -4.37
CA ILE A 31 -14.91 -12.11 -4.61
C ILE A 31 -15.32 -13.36 -3.84
N ARG A 32 -15.37 -14.48 -4.57
CA ARG A 32 -15.51 -15.80 -3.97
C ARG A 32 -14.12 -16.36 -3.68
N PHE A 33 -13.93 -16.89 -2.50
CA PHE A 33 -12.70 -17.57 -2.11
C PHE A 33 -13.00 -18.63 -1.06
N THR A 34 -12.07 -19.57 -0.91
CA THR A 34 -12.02 -20.49 0.22
C THR A 34 -10.77 -20.20 1.03
N GLU A 35 -10.85 -20.36 2.34
CA GLU A 35 -9.71 -20.21 3.24
C GLU A 35 -9.55 -21.46 4.09
N THR A 36 -8.33 -21.97 4.18
CA THR A 36 -7.97 -23.15 4.98
C THR A 36 -6.67 -22.87 5.72
N LYS A 37 -6.62 -23.19 7.02
CA LYS A 37 -5.38 -23.18 7.79
C LYS A 37 -4.80 -24.58 7.85
N LEU A 38 -3.57 -24.78 7.39
CA LEU A 38 -2.88 -26.05 7.47
C LEU A 38 -2.40 -26.33 8.90
N ALA A 39 -2.04 -27.59 9.19
CA ALA A 39 -1.55 -28.01 10.50
C ALA A 39 -0.29 -27.26 10.97
N ASN A 40 0.56 -26.86 10.02
CA ASN A 40 1.76 -26.05 10.29
C ASN A 40 1.49 -24.53 10.40
N GLY A 41 0.22 -24.14 10.38
CA GLY A 41 -0.20 -22.74 10.57
C GLY A 41 -0.31 -21.91 9.30
N LEU A 42 0.13 -22.39 8.12
CA LEU A 42 -0.01 -21.68 6.86
C LEU A 42 -1.51 -21.44 6.54
N ARG A 43 -1.85 -20.17 6.28
CA ARG A 43 -3.18 -19.80 5.78
C ARG A 43 -3.18 -19.86 4.26
N VAL A 44 -4.07 -20.65 3.70
CA VAL A 44 -4.21 -20.88 2.26
C VAL A 44 -5.53 -20.31 1.80
N ILE A 45 -5.47 -19.37 0.84
CA ILE A 45 -6.64 -18.73 0.26
C ILE A 45 -6.67 -19.06 -1.23
N LEU A 46 -7.76 -19.64 -1.69
CA LEU A 46 -7.97 -20.02 -3.09
C LEU A 46 -9.16 -19.25 -3.65
N SER A 47 -9.00 -18.63 -4.82
CA SER A 47 -10.06 -17.92 -5.53
C SER A 47 -10.06 -18.31 -7.00
N GLU A 48 -11.11 -18.99 -7.39
CA GLU A 48 -11.32 -19.47 -8.76
C GLU A 48 -11.71 -18.33 -9.70
N ASP A 49 -11.08 -18.27 -10.90
CA ASP A 49 -11.38 -17.31 -11.94
C ASP A 49 -10.95 -17.87 -13.31
N HIS A 50 -11.91 -18.34 -14.10
CA HIS A 50 -11.68 -18.96 -15.43
C HIS A 50 -11.73 -17.94 -16.58
N THR A 51 -11.64 -16.63 -16.30
CA THR A 51 -11.70 -15.59 -17.36
C THR A 51 -10.46 -15.60 -18.26
N ALA A 52 -9.35 -16.12 -17.78
CA ALA A 52 -8.11 -16.32 -18.55
C ALA A 52 -7.39 -17.59 -18.06
N PRO A 53 -6.70 -18.33 -18.95
CA PRO A 53 -6.02 -19.59 -18.61
C PRO A 53 -4.69 -19.33 -17.86
N VAL A 54 -4.73 -18.53 -16.82
CA VAL A 54 -3.59 -18.17 -15.98
C VAL A 54 -3.97 -18.22 -14.50
N TYR A 55 -2.97 -18.38 -13.64
CA TYR A 55 -3.12 -18.19 -12.21
C TYR A 55 -2.00 -17.29 -11.67
N SER A 56 -2.25 -16.69 -10.52
CA SER A 56 -1.22 -16.02 -9.72
C SER A 56 -1.10 -16.69 -8.35
N ILE A 57 0.14 -16.92 -7.92
CA ILE A 57 0.47 -17.39 -6.58
C ILE A 57 1.18 -16.27 -5.83
N ILE A 58 0.74 -16.01 -4.61
CA ILE A 58 1.25 -14.95 -3.76
C ILE A 58 1.58 -15.52 -2.38
N VAL A 59 2.83 -15.35 -1.95
CA VAL A 59 3.23 -15.64 -0.58
C VAL A 59 3.47 -14.32 0.15
N HIS A 60 2.64 -14.03 1.13
CA HIS A 60 2.69 -12.84 1.97
C HIS A 60 3.29 -13.24 3.32
N TYR A 61 4.52 -12.82 3.58
CA TYR A 61 5.14 -12.94 4.89
C TYR A 61 4.86 -11.71 5.74
N ASN A 62 4.45 -11.92 7.00
CA ASN A 62 4.21 -10.84 7.94
C ASN A 62 5.52 -10.40 8.58
N VAL A 63 6.40 -9.84 7.76
CA VAL A 63 7.69 -9.28 8.12
C VAL A 63 8.06 -8.17 7.15
N GLY A 64 8.48 -7.02 7.68
CA GLY A 64 8.94 -5.86 6.92
C GLY A 64 10.01 -5.11 7.69
N SER A 65 10.30 -3.87 7.28
CA SER A 65 11.38 -3.11 7.95
C SER A 65 11.06 -2.78 9.41
N ARG A 66 9.78 -2.77 9.83
CA ARG A 66 9.40 -2.59 11.23
C ARG A 66 9.95 -3.67 12.17
N ASP A 67 10.22 -4.87 11.63
CA ASP A 67 10.69 -6.02 12.39
C ASP A 67 12.23 -6.03 12.54
N GLU A 68 12.88 -5.00 11.99
CA GLU A 68 14.32 -4.82 12.04
C GLU A 68 14.76 -4.22 13.39
N ARG A 69 15.97 -4.55 13.78
CA ARG A 69 16.57 -3.99 15.01
C ARG A 69 17.57 -2.88 14.67
N PRO A 70 17.84 -1.94 15.59
CA PRO A 70 18.88 -0.92 15.42
C PRO A 70 20.22 -1.53 15.02
N GLY A 71 20.89 -0.94 14.03
CA GLY A 71 22.14 -1.44 13.46
C GLY A 71 21.97 -2.61 12.46
N ARG A 72 20.72 -2.89 12.06
CA ARG A 72 20.37 -3.93 11.09
C ARG A 72 19.21 -3.49 10.20
N THR A 73 19.19 -2.20 9.81
CA THR A 73 18.16 -1.67 8.88
C THR A 73 18.44 -2.13 7.46
N GLY A 74 17.38 -2.35 6.68
CA GLY A 74 17.43 -2.85 5.31
C GLY A 74 17.45 -4.39 5.20
N PHE A 75 17.34 -5.10 6.32
CA PHE A 75 17.39 -6.57 6.34
C PHE A 75 16.19 -7.22 5.69
N ALA A 76 14.99 -6.70 5.88
CA ALA A 76 13.79 -7.23 5.25
C ALA A 76 13.86 -7.12 3.72
N HIS A 77 14.39 -6.01 3.21
CA HIS A 77 14.59 -5.80 1.78
C HIS A 77 15.78 -6.63 1.24
N LEU A 78 16.91 -6.67 1.94
CA LEU A 78 18.02 -7.56 1.58
C LEU A 78 17.54 -9.02 1.52
N PHE A 79 16.65 -9.40 2.43
CA PHE A 79 16.12 -10.75 2.46
C PHE A 79 15.17 -11.03 1.29
N GLU A 80 14.38 -10.03 0.84
CA GLU A 80 13.63 -10.14 -0.41
C GLU A 80 14.53 -10.58 -1.56
N HIS A 81 15.69 -9.95 -1.72
CA HIS A 81 16.68 -10.30 -2.73
C HIS A 81 17.28 -11.70 -2.54
N MET A 82 17.57 -12.08 -1.29
CA MET A 82 18.13 -13.38 -0.97
C MET A 82 17.22 -14.54 -1.37
N MET A 83 15.90 -14.37 -1.30
CA MET A 83 14.91 -15.40 -1.63
C MET A 83 14.92 -15.82 -3.12
N PHE A 84 15.66 -15.12 -3.98
CA PHE A 84 15.85 -15.48 -5.38
C PHE A 84 17.23 -16.10 -5.68
N LYS A 85 18.03 -16.38 -4.63
CA LYS A 85 19.40 -16.85 -4.80
C LYS A 85 19.60 -18.35 -4.63
N GLY A 86 18.51 -19.08 -4.69
CA GLY A 86 18.56 -20.54 -4.66
C GLY A 86 18.05 -21.13 -3.35
N SER A 87 17.70 -22.37 -3.45
CA SER A 87 17.18 -23.23 -2.39
C SER A 87 17.78 -24.63 -2.56
N GLU A 88 17.36 -25.61 -1.77
CA GLU A 88 17.89 -26.98 -1.82
C GLU A 88 17.83 -27.61 -3.23
N ASN A 89 16.74 -27.35 -3.96
CA ASN A 89 16.47 -28.00 -5.24
C ASN A 89 16.42 -27.04 -6.44
N VAL A 90 16.60 -25.74 -6.21
CA VAL A 90 16.56 -24.69 -7.24
C VAL A 90 17.83 -23.84 -7.13
N GLY A 91 18.65 -23.85 -8.17
CA GLY A 91 19.92 -23.14 -8.17
C GLY A 91 19.80 -21.62 -8.21
N PRO A 92 20.90 -20.88 -7.97
CA PRO A 92 20.90 -19.42 -7.99
C PRO A 92 20.44 -18.84 -9.33
N GLY A 93 19.35 -18.06 -9.31
CA GLY A 93 18.73 -17.47 -10.50
C GLY A 93 17.88 -18.43 -11.34
N GLU A 94 17.88 -19.72 -11.04
CA GLU A 94 17.09 -20.73 -11.77
C GLU A 94 15.59 -20.49 -11.59
N HIS A 95 15.17 -20.01 -10.44
CA HIS A 95 13.77 -19.64 -10.18
C HIS A 95 13.23 -18.68 -11.27
N PHE A 96 13.96 -17.61 -11.57
CA PHE A 96 13.59 -16.67 -12.65
C PHE A 96 13.50 -17.38 -14.02
N MET A 97 14.49 -18.22 -14.32
CA MET A 97 14.52 -18.94 -15.60
C MET A 97 13.34 -19.90 -15.74
N LEU A 98 13.02 -20.63 -14.67
CA LEU A 98 11.88 -21.57 -14.67
C LEU A 98 10.56 -20.83 -14.88
N VAL A 99 10.33 -19.70 -14.22
CA VAL A 99 9.11 -18.93 -14.39
C VAL A 99 9.03 -18.32 -15.80
N PHE A 100 10.08 -17.65 -16.27
CA PHE A 100 10.04 -16.97 -17.58
C PHE A 100 10.00 -17.92 -18.74
N ASN A 101 10.74 -19.02 -18.71
CA ASN A 101 10.73 -20.03 -19.77
C ASN A 101 9.40 -20.77 -19.87
N ASN A 102 8.59 -20.78 -18.81
CA ASN A 102 7.24 -21.33 -18.79
C ASN A 102 6.14 -20.27 -19.01
N GLY A 103 6.50 -19.08 -19.54
CA GLY A 103 5.55 -18.04 -19.94
C GLY A 103 5.01 -17.22 -18.77
N GLY A 104 5.66 -17.27 -17.62
CA GLY A 104 5.26 -16.55 -16.43
C GLY A 104 5.98 -15.22 -16.23
N THR A 105 5.55 -14.51 -15.21
CA THR A 105 6.20 -13.32 -14.64
C THR A 105 6.25 -13.44 -13.14
N MET A 106 7.26 -12.84 -12.51
CA MET A 106 7.41 -12.86 -11.07
C MET A 106 8.08 -11.61 -10.53
N ASN A 107 7.88 -11.33 -9.23
CA ASN A 107 8.60 -10.30 -8.51
C ASN A 107 8.50 -10.51 -6.99
N GLY A 108 9.26 -9.71 -6.24
CA GLY A 108 9.13 -9.50 -4.80
C GLY A 108 8.87 -8.03 -4.48
N THR A 109 8.34 -7.73 -3.32
CA THR A 109 8.23 -6.37 -2.79
C THR A 109 8.26 -6.39 -1.27
N THR A 110 9.03 -5.47 -0.69
CA THR A 110 9.08 -5.23 0.76
C THR A 110 8.56 -3.83 1.06
N ASN A 111 7.83 -3.72 2.17
CA ASN A 111 7.49 -2.43 2.75
C ASN A 111 7.75 -2.46 4.27
N LYS A 112 7.27 -1.45 4.98
CA LYS A 112 7.46 -1.38 6.44
C LYS A 112 6.87 -2.57 7.19
N ASP A 113 5.83 -3.23 6.65
CA ASP A 113 5.01 -4.19 7.39
C ASP A 113 5.01 -5.61 6.84
N ARG A 114 5.41 -5.79 5.58
CA ARG A 114 5.31 -7.09 4.92
C ARG A 114 6.35 -7.27 3.83
N THR A 115 6.66 -8.53 3.49
CA THR A 115 7.37 -8.94 2.27
C THR A 115 6.47 -9.87 1.47
N LEU A 116 6.30 -9.58 0.18
CA LEU A 116 5.53 -10.38 -0.77
C LEU A 116 6.43 -10.98 -1.82
N TYR A 117 6.12 -12.22 -2.19
CA TYR A 117 6.60 -12.85 -3.42
C TYR A 117 5.40 -13.26 -4.23
N PHE A 118 5.48 -13.08 -5.52
CA PHE A 118 4.34 -13.41 -6.40
C PHE A 118 4.80 -13.79 -7.80
N GLU A 119 4.05 -14.70 -8.37
CA GLU A 119 4.22 -15.18 -9.73
C GLU A 119 2.87 -15.25 -10.43
N THR A 120 2.87 -15.01 -11.73
CA THR A 120 1.72 -15.30 -12.60
C THR A 120 2.19 -16.20 -13.71
N LEU A 121 1.54 -17.35 -13.87
CA LEU A 121 1.91 -18.42 -14.82
C LEU A 121 0.66 -18.91 -15.56
N PRO A 122 0.83 -19.55 -16.74
CA PRO A 122 -0.25 -20.33 -17.37
C PRO A 122 -0.80 -21.40 -16.43
N ALA A 123 -2.10 -21.67 -16.50
CA ALA A 123 -2.80 -22.58 -15.58
C ALA A 123 -2.23 -24.01 -15.55
N ASN A 124 -1.68 -24.49 -16.68
CA ASN A 124 -1.02 -25.79 -16.77
C ASN A 124 0.32 -25.87 -16.02
N GLN A 125 0.85 -24.75 -15.52
CA GLN A 125 2.09 -24.66 -14.75
C GLN A 125 1.83 -24.52 -13.23
N LEU A 126 0.63 -24.86 -12.75
CA LEU A 126 0.28 -24.72 -11.33
C LEU A 126 1.22 -25.50 -10.40
N ASP A 127 1.64 -26.70 -10.82
CA ASP A 127 2.58 -27.52 -10.04
C ASP A 127 3.95 -26.86 -9.92
N LEU A 128 4.41 -26.16 -10.97
CA LEU A 128 5.68 -25.45 -10.96
C LEU A 128 5.68 -24.32 -9.92
N GLY A 129 4.69 -23.42 -9.94
CA GLY A 129 4.64 -22.32 -8.99
C GLY A 129 4.49 -22.80 -7.54
N ILE A 130 3.65 -23.82 -7.28
CA ILE A 130 3.52 -24.44 -5.96
C ILE A 130 4.86 -25.04 -5.50
N TYR A 131 5.57 -25.70 -6.39
CA TYR A 131 6.89 -26.30 -6.09
C TYR A 131 7.92 -25.24 -5.75
N LEU A 132 8.06 -24.21 -6.58
CA LEU A 132 9.05 -23.15 -6.40
C LEU A 132 8.86 -22.40 -5.07
N GLU A 133 7.63 -22.04 -4.75
CA GLU A 133 7.30 -21.33 -3.52
C GLU A 133 7.47 -22.20 -2.28
N ALA A 134 7.12 -23.49 -2.36
CA ALA A 134 7.32 -24.41 -1.25
C ALA A 134 8.81 -24.72 -1.01
N ASP A 135 9.60 -24.85 -2.06
CA ASP A 135 11.03 -25.15 -1.95
C ASP A 135 11.80 -24.01 -1.28
N ARG A 136 11.60 -22.76 -1.74
CA ARG A 136 12.26 -21.60 -1.11
C ARG A 136 11.76 -21.28 0.30
N MET A 137 10.52 -21.64 0.66
CA MET A 137 10.03 -21.52 2.04
C MET A 137 10.69 -22.56 2.95
N ARG A 138 10.97 -23.77 2.43
CA ARG A 138 11.58 -24.86 3.17
C ARG A 138 13.05 -24.64 3.41
N SER A 139 13.79 -24.20 2.40
CA SER A 139 15.23 -24.23 2.39
C SER A 139 15.80 -23.12 1.50
N LEU A 140 16.33 -22.08 2.10
CA LEU A 140 17.01 -21.03 1.36
C LEU A 140 18.51 -21.24 1.40
N GLU A 141 19.20 -21.08 0.27
CA GLU A 141 20.65 -21.17 0.18
C GLU A 141 21.32 -19.89 0.68
N ILE A 142 21.55 -19.83 2.00
CA ILE A 142 22.18 -18.69 2.67
C ILE A 142 23.69 -18.93 2.74
N THR A 143 24.42 -18.46 1.74
CA THR A 143 25.87 -18.54 1.68
C THR A 143 26.50 -17.15 1.73
N LYS A 144 27.80 -17.10 2.09
CA LYS A 144 28.55 -15.83 2.04
C LYS A 144 28.56 -15.23 0.64
N ALA A 145 28.69 -16.05 -0.41
CA ALA A 145 28.70 -15.60 -1.80
C ALA A 145 27.37 -14.95 -2.20
N ASN A 146 26.24 -15.59 -1.86
CA ASN A 146 24.90 -15.08 -2.12
C ASN A 146 24.65 -13.77 -1.35
N LEU A 147 25.02 -13.72 -0.08
CA LEU A 147 24.89 -12.53 0.76
C LEU A 147 25.73 -11.37 0.21
N ASP A 148 27.01 -11.57 -0.11
CA ASP A 148 27.88 -10.52 -0.64
C ASP A 148 27.35 -9.98 -1.98
N ASN A 149 26.86 -10.86 -2.85
CA ASN A 149 26.25 -10.49 -4.13
C ASN A 149 25.01 -9.62 -3.93
N GLN A 150 24.08 -10.03 -3.05
CA GLN A 150 22.84 -9.29 -2.83
C GLN A 150 23.04 -8.02 -2.01
N ARG A 151 23.96 -8.02 -1.05
CA ARG A 151 24.36 -6.79 -0.35
C ARG A 151 24.83 -5.72 -1.36
N ASN A 152 25.70 -6.09 -2.30
CA ASN A 152 26.17 -5.17 -3.32
C ASN A 152 25.03 -4.66 -4.20
N ALA A 153 24.10 -5.54 -4.58
CA ALA A 153 22.93 -5.17 -5.38
C ALA A 153 22.03 -4.15 -4.64
N VAL A 154 21.69 -4.43 -3.38
CA VAL A 154 20.85 -3.52 -2.55
C VAL A 154 21.57 -2.19 -2.28
N GLN A 155 22.88 -2.21 -2.05
CA GLN A 155 23.65 -0.97 -1.89
C GLN A 155 23.67 -0.14 -3.18
N GLU A 156 23.77 -0.80 -4.34
CA GLU A 156 23.71 -0.09 -5.62
C GLU A 156 22.29 0.44 -5.90
N GLU A 157 21.26 -0.33 -5.60
CA GLU A 157 19.86 0.12 -5.66
C GLU A 157 19.63 1.35 -4.77
N ARG A 158 20.15 1.35 -3.54
CA ARG A 158 20.09 2.51 -2.66
C ARG A 158 20.75 3.73 -3.30
N ARG A 159 21.97 3.56 -3.87
CA ARG A 159 22.65 4.68 -4.58
C ARG A 159 21.79 5.22 -5.71
N GLN A 160 21.26 4.34 -6.56
CA GLN A 160 20.49 4.72 -7.74
C GLN A 160 19.09 5.24 -7.40
N GLY A 161 18.39 4.61 -6.46
CA GLY A 161 17.01 4.90 -6.12
C GLY A 161 16.84 6.01 -5.07
N LEU A 162 17.87 6.30 -4.29
CA LEU A 162 17.77 7.24 -3.17
C LEU A 162 18.91 8.25 -3.14
N ASP A 163 20.16 7.80 -2.99
CA ASP A 163 21.29 8.69 -2.72
C ASP A 163 21.61 9.61 -3.92
N ASN A 164 21.42 9.12 -5.16
CA ASN A 164 21.63 9.85 -6.39
C ASN A 164 20.32 10.44 -6.99
N GLN A 165 19.23 10.44 -6.21
CA GLN A 165 17.95 11.03 -6.64
C GLN A 165 17.71 12.38 -5.96
N ALA A 166 17.22 13.33 -6.75
CA ALA A 166 16.69 14.57 -6.18
C ALA A 166 15.60 14.25 -5.14
N TYR A 167 15.69 14.89 -3.99
CA TYR A 167 14.80 14.71 -2.84
C TYR A 167 14.94 13.39 -2.05
N GLY A 168 15.81 12.46 -2.44
CA GLY A 168 15.95 11.16 -1.78
C GLY A 168 16.22 11.30 -0.27
N ARG A 169 17.16 12.16 0.13
CA ARG A 169 17.42 12.43 1.57
C ARG A 169 16.20 12.97 2.31
N SER A 170 15.37 13.76 1.65
CA SER A 170 14.17 14.32 2.26
C SER A 170 13.08 13.29 2.50
N GLU A 171 13.02 12.26 1.66
CA GLU A 171 12.08 11.15 1.80
C GLU A 171 12.41 10.30 3.03
N GLU A 172 13.69 9.99 3.28
CA GLU A 172 14.11 9.31 4.51
C GLU A 172 13.88 10.19 5.75
N LEU A 173 14.23 11.46 5.63
CA LEU A 173 14.19 12.40 6.74
C LEU A 173 12.76 12.62 7.28
N ILE A 174 11.74 12.48 6.44
CA ILE A 174 10.34 12.55 6.90
C ILE A 174 10.05 11.45 7.94
N ASP A 175 10.45 10.21 7.68
CA ASP A 175 10.27 9.11 8.63
C ASP A 175 11.13 9.31 9.91
N GLU A 176 12.39 9.71 9.73
CA GLU A 176 13.31 9.96 10.85
C GLU A 176 12.80 11.03 11.81
N LEU A 177 12.15 12.07 11.27
CA LEU A 177 11.62 13.18 12.07
C LEU A 177 10.21 12.90 12.61
N ALA A 178 9.36 12.25 11.82
CA ALA A 178 7.97 12.03 12.19
C ALA A 178 7.82 10.98 13.29
N TYR A 179 8.60 9.91 13.23
CA TYR A 179 8.50 8.83 14.20
C TYR A 179 9.50 8.93 15.33
N ASP A 180 9.07 8.58 16.53
CA ASP A 180 9.92 8.39 17.70
C ASP A 180 10.24 6.90 17.90
N ASN A 181 9.27 6.03 17.62
CA ASN A 181 9.43 4.58 17.69
C ASN A 181 10.32 4.09 16.53
N PRO A 182 11.36 3.29 16.81
CA PRO A 182 12.29 2.81 15.79
C PRO A 182 11.64 1.95 14.68
N ALA A 183 10.49 1.31 14.94
CA ALA A 183 9.83 0.42 13.96
C ALA A 183 9.55 1.10 12.61
N TYR A 184 9.17 2.38 12.60
CA TYR A 184 8.87 3.11 11.36
C TYR A 184 9.82 4.28 11.09
N LYS A 185 10.86 4.45 11.90
CA LYS A 185 11.75 5.62 11.86
C LYS A 185 12.82 5.59 10.78
N HIS A 186 12.93 4.49 10.03
CA HIS A 186 13.97 4.29 9.01
C HIS A 186 13.38 3.86 7.67
N SER A 187 14.17 4.01 6.62
CA SER A 187 13.78 3.56 5.28
C SER A 187 13.82 2.04 5.15
N VAL A 188 12.99 1.50 4.27
CA VAL A 188 12.92 0.05 3.98
C VAL A 188 14.22 -0.47 3.38
N ILE A 189 14.91 0.35 2.57
CA ILE A 189 16.18 -0.04 1.96
C ILE A 189 17.34 -0.08 2.97
N GLY A 190 17.20 0.55 4.13
CA GLY A 190 18.19 0.56 5.19
C GLY A 190 19.39 1.49 4.93
N SER A 191 20.32 1.54 5.88
CA SER A 191 21.55 2.33 5.78
C SER A 191 22.69 1.53 5.12
N MET A 192 23.60 2.25 4.44
CA MET A 192 24.82 1.63 3.89
C MET A 192 25.66 0.94 4.97
N ALA A 193 25.72 1.51 6.17
CA ALA A 193 26.47 0.97 7.30
C ALA A 193 25.87 -0.36 7.78
N ASP A 194 24.55 -0.39 7.96
CA ASP A 194 23.85 -1.59 8.43
C ASP A 194 23.89 -2.73 7.41
N LEU A 195 23.71 -2.40 6.12
CA LEU A 195 23.85 -3.36 5.02
C LEU A 195 25.28 -3.94 4.99
N SER A 196 26.32 -3.10 5.19
CA SER A 196 27.70 -3.56 5.23
C SER A 196 28.00 -4.47 6.43
N ALA A 197 27.30 -4.26 7.55
CA ALA A 197 27.44 -5.03 8.78
C ALA A 197 26.71 -6.38 8.77
N ALA A 198 25.89 -6.65 7.73
CA ALA A 198 25.11 -7.88 7.62
C ALA A 198 26.01 -9.11 7.54
N SER A 199 25.80 -10.09 8.41
CA SER A 199 26.50 -11.38 8.44
C SER A 199 25.60 -12.53 7.94
N VAL A 200 26.22 -13.65 7.57
CA VAL A 200 25.49 -14.88 7.19
C VAL A 200 24.60 -15.35 8.35
N ASP A 201 25.10 -15.28 9.59
CA ASP A 201 24.34 -15.69 10.77
C ASP A 201 23.13 -14.79 11.04
N ASP A 202 23.26 -13.46 10.82
CA ASP A 202 22.14 -12.53 10.93
C ASP A 202 21.04 -12.89 9.92
N VAL A 203 21.43 -13.15 8.65
CA VAL A 203 20.48 -13.51 7.58
C VAL A 203 19.84 -14.87 7.85
N ALA A 204 20.61 -15.87 8.28
CA ALA A 204 20.09 -17.19 8.63
C ALA A 204 19.09 -17.12 9.81
N SER A 205 19.40 -16.30 10.81
CA SER A 205 18.53 -16.08 11.95
C SER A 205 17.23 -15.38 11.54
N PHE A 206 17.31 -14.39 10.65
CA PHE A 206 16.14 -13.67 10.13
C PHE A 206 15.21 -14.61 9.35
N PHE A 207 15.77 -15.48 8.49
CA PHE A 207 14.99 -16.51 7.80
C PHE A 207 14.23 -17.40 8.78
N LYS A 208 14.95 -17.96 9.74
CA LYS A 208 14.38 -18.87 10.72
C LYS A 208 13.25 -18.24 11.55
N ILE A 209 13.36 -16.95 11.86
CA ILE A 209 12.35 -16.25 12.68
C ILE A 209 11.10 -15.91 11.86
N TYR A 210 11.27 -15.41 10.66
CA TYR A 210 10.18 -14.75 9.95
C TYR A 210 9.62 -15.51 8.75
N TYR A 211 10.43 -16.34 8.08
CA TYR A 211 10.04 -17.03 6.84
C TYR A 211 9.56 -18.46 7.10
N ALA A 212 8.44 -18.53 7.81
CA ALA A 212 7.84 -19.80 8.22
C ALA A 212 6.36 -19.86 7.82
N PRO A 213 5.79 -21.08 7.65
CA PRO A 213 4.39 -21.26 7.27
C PRO A 213 3.42 -20.53 8.18
N ASN A 214 3.65 -20.56 9.48
CA ASN A 214 2.76 -19.93 10.48
C ASN A 214 2.90 -18.40 10.57
N ASN A 215 3.83 -17.80 9.81
CA ASN A 215 3.96 -16.34 9.62
C ASN A 215 3.63 -15.90 8.20
N ALA A 216 2.97 -16.78 7.41
CA ALA A 216 2.69 -16.54 6.01
C ALA A 216 1.21 -16.77 5.67
N VAL A 217 0.77 -16.06 4.61
CA VAL A 217 -0.48 -16.29 3.90
C VAL A 217 -0.15 -16.64 2.46
N LEU A 218 -0.63 -17.78 1.98
CA LEU A 218 -0.55 -18.21 0.60
C LEU A 218 -1.88 -17.95 -0.09
N ALA A 219 -1.90 -17.11 -1.11
CA ALA A 219 -3.09 -16.92 -1.95
C ALA A 219 -2.82 -17.42 -3.37
N ILE A 220 -3.72 -18.23 -3.93
CA ILE A 220 -3.66 -18.69 -5.32
C ILE A 220 -4.99 -18.32 -5.99
N VAL A 221 -4.90 -17.54 -7.07
CA VAL A 221 -6.07 -16.95 -7.74
C VAL A 221 -5.95 -17.16 -9.25
N GLY A 222 -7.01 -17.64 -9.88
CA GLY A 222 -7.05 -17.79 -11.33
C GLY A 222 -7.74 -19.08 -11.80
N ASP A 223 -7.32 -19.58 -12.95
CA ASP A 223 -7.88 -20.78 -13.55
C ASP A 223 -7.37 -22.03 -12.84
N LEU A 224 -8.10 -22.42 -11.81
CA LEU A 224 -7.77 -23.54 -10.93
C LEU A 224 -9.03 -24.20 -10.34
N ASP A 225 -8.94 -25.48 -10.02
CA ASP A 225 -9.90 -26.17 -9.15
C ASP A 225 -9.43 -26.04 -7.68
N PRO A 226 -10.23 -25.43 -6.79
CA PRO A 226 -9.81 -25.21 -5.40
C PRO A 226 -9.52 -26.48 -4.61
N LYS A 227 -10.25 -27.58 -4.87
CA LYS A 227 -10.06 -28.85 -4.14
C LYS A 227 -8.73 -29.50 -4.56
N VAL A 228 -8.53 -29.63 -5.86
CA VAL A 228 -7.29 -30.19 -6.43
C VAL A 228 -6.08 -29.35 -6.02
N THR A 229 -6.20 -28.03 -6.11
CA THR A 229 -5.14 -27.09 -5.71
C THR A 229 -4.81 -27.20 -4.23
N LEU A 230 -5.81 -27.29 -3.34
CA LEU A 230 -5.58 -27.45 -1.91
C LEU A 230 -4.80 -28.74 -1.59
N GLU A 231 -5.10 -29.86 -2.26
CA GLU A 231 -4.36 -31.12 -2.05
C GLU A 231 -2.89 -30.99 -2.51
N LYS A 232 -2.64 -30.32 -3.64
CA LYS A 232 -1.27 -30.03 -4.09
C LYS A 232 -0.53 -29.16 -3.09
N VAL A 233 -1.17 -28.09 -2.57
CA VAL A 233 -0.61 -27.22 -1.53
C VAL A 233 -0.32 -28.01 -0.24
N ARG A 234 -1.25 -28.85 0.22
CA ARG A 234 -1.04 -29.69 1.40
C ARG A 234 0.18 -30.61 1.24
N LYS A 235 0.36 -31.20 0.07
CA LYS A 235 1.50 -32.08 -0.24
C LYS A 235 2.82 -31.31 -0.23
N ALA A 236 2.86 -30.11 -0.83
CA ALA A 236 4.09 -29.32 -0.98
C ALA A 236 4.48 -28.58 0.31
N PHE A 237 3.52 -27.88 0.93
CA PHE A 237 3.77 -27.01 2.09
C PHE A 237 3.55 -27.70 3.43
N GLY A 238 2.70 -28.74 3.50
CA GLY A 238 2.29 -29.35 4.76
C GLY A 238 3.41 -30.00 5.55
N THR A 239 4.51 -30.36 4.89
CA THR A 239 5.73 -30.94 5.52
C THR A 239 6.71 -29.91 6.04
N ILE A 240 6.54 -28.62 5.70
CA ILE A 240 7.40 -27.54 6.17
C ILE A 240 7.03 -27.26 7.64
N PRO A 241 8.00 -27.34 8.58
CA PRO A 241 7.69 -27.17 9.99
C PRO A 241 7.32 -25.73 10.34
N ALA A 242 6.35 -25.57 11.25
CA ALA A 242 6.13 -24.29 11.89
C ALA A 242 7.34 -23.88 12.74
N GLN A 243 7.56 -22.58 12.87
CA GLN A 243 8.55 -22.00 13.77
C GLN A 243 7.87 -21.34 14.98
N PRO A 244 8.61 -21.04 16.06
CA PRO A 244 8.08 -20.17 17.10
C PRO A 244 7.55 -18.86 16.51
N ALA A 245 6.45 -18.35 17.06
CA ALA A 245 5.89 -17.09 16.59
C ALA A 245 6.96 -15.97 16.66
N PRO A 246 7.08 -15.13 15.62
CA PRO A 246 7.98 -13.98 15.66
C PRO A 246 7.72 -13.08 16.86
N PRO A 247 8.74 -12.36 17.37
CA PRO A 247 8.56 -11.37 18.40
C PRO A 247 7.51 -10.32 17.98
N LYS A 248 6.64 -9.92 18.90
CA LYS A 248 5.72 -8.83 18.63
C LYS A 248 6.47 -7.50 18.65
N VAL A 249 6.33 -6.74 17.59
CA VAL A 249 6.89 -5.39 17.49
C VAL A 249 5.96 -4.43 18.22
N ASP A 250 6.51 -3.65 19.15
CA ASP A 250 5.80 -2.50 19.71
C ASP A 250 5.82 -1.36 18.69
N MET A 251 4.66 -1.02 18.16
CA MET A 251 4.44 0.08 17.22
C MET A 251 3.81 1.30 17.91
N THR A 252 3.83 1.37 19.25
CA THR A 252 3.24 2.48 19.99
C THR A 252 4.02 3.76 19.67
N GLU A 253 3.31 4.76 19.19
CA GLU A 253 3.90 6.03 18.81
C GLU A 253 3.44 7.13 19.77
N PRO A 254 4.35 7.86 20.43
CA PRO A 254 3.98 8.94 21.32
C PRO A 254 3.31 10.10 20.58
N VAL A 255 2.42 10.79 21.29
CA VAL A 255 1.76 11.98 20.75
C VAL A 255 2.79 13.09 20.58
N GLN A 256 2.89 13.62 19.37
CA GLN A 256 3.74 14.77 19.07
C GLN A 256 3.10 16.04 19.64
N THR A 257 3.88 16.82 20.37
CA THR A 257 3.40 18.01 21.09
C THR A 257 3.83 19.35 20.46
N ALA A 258 4.76 19.30 19.49
CA ALA A 258 5.24 20.48 18.77
C ALA A 258 5.61 20.11 17.32
N GLU A 259 5.52 21.09 16.43
CA GLU A 259 5.99 20.92 15.03
C GLU A 259 7.47 20.54 15.01
N ARG A 260 7.81 19.59 14.13
CA ARG A 260 9.19 19.23 13.80
C ARG A 260 9.51 19.74 12.40
N ARG A 261 10.67 20.39 12.25
CA ARG A 261 11.01 21.03 10.97
C ARG A 261 12.49 20.88 10.66
N GLN A 262 12.77 20.58 9.38
CA GLN A 262 14.12 20.59 8.85
C GLN A 262 14.18 21.13 7.43
N ARG A 263 15.27 21.82 7.10
CA ARG A 263 15.63 22.25 5.75
C ARG A 263 16.77 21.38 5.23
N VAL A 264 16.68 21.00 3.96
CA VAL A 264 17.69 20.21 3.24
C VAL A 264 18.13 21.00 2.01
N ASP A 265 19.43 21.23 1.89
CA ASP A 265 20.04 21.77 0.68
C ASP A 265 20.45 20.60 -0.21
N ASP A 266 19.74 20.40 -1.32
CA ASP A 266 19.90 19.27 -2.22
C ASP A 266 20.60 19.71 -3.50
N PRO A 267 21.79 19.16 -3.81
CA PRO A 267 22.52 19.50 -5.02
C PRO A 267 21.90 18.97 -6.30
N LEU A 268 21.01 17.97 -6.21
CA LEU A 268 20.35 17.32 -7.33
C LEU A 268 18.99 17.94 -7.63
N ALA A 269 18.38 18.62 -6.67
CA ALA A 269 17.09 19.27 -6.85
C ALA A 269 17.21 20.49 -7.77
N ARG A 270 16.27 20.61 -8.71
CA ARG A 270 16.14 21.81 -9.57
C ARG A 270 15.09 22.79 -9.08
N LEU A 271 14.10 22.31 -8.38
CA LEU A 271 13.02 23.08 -7.78
C LEU A 271 12.96 22.77 -6.28
N ALA A 272 12.49 23.72 -5.50
CA ALA A 272 12.23 23.43 -4.08
C ALA A 272 11.00 22.51 -3.94
N ARG A 273 10.99 21.74 -2.85
CA ARG A 273 9.87 20.88 -2.47
C ARG A 273 9.55 21.06 -1.00
N VAL A 274 8.26 21.12 -0.68
CA VAL A 274 7.76 21.15 0.69
C VAL A 274 7.06 19.84 0.96
N ASN A 275 7.56 19.09 1.93
CA ASN A 275 6.94 17.87 2.43
C ASN A 275 6.39 18.12 3.84
N LEU A 276 5.10 17.82 4.04
CA LEU A 276 4.47 17.80 5.36
C LEU A 276 4.01 16.38 5.66
N ALA A 277 4.15 15.97 6.90
CA ALA A 277 3.63 14.69 7.37
C ALA A 277 2.89 14.88 8.71
N TYR A 278 1.83 14.14 8.88
CA TYR A 278 1.01 14.10 10.08
C TYR A 278 0.78 12.67 10.50
N LYS A 279 1.01 12.31 11.76
CA LYS A 279 0.69 10.99 12.27
C LYS A 279 -0.82 10.76 12.20
N VAL A 280 -1.22 9.62 11.67
CA VAL A 280 -2.62 9.20 11.53
C VAL A 280 -2.82 7.82 12.13
N PRO A 281 -4.07 7.38 12.39
CA PRO A 281 -4.32 6.13 13.08
C PRO A 281 -3.89 4.92 12.26
N PRO A 282 -3.72 3.75 12.91
CA PRO A 282 -3.49 2.47 12.24
C PRO A 282 -4.54 2.16 11.16
N ARG A 283 -4.15 1.40 10.13
CA ARG A 283 -5.07 0.94 9.07
C ARG A 283 -6.27 0.14 9.57
N THR A 284 -6.16 -0.45 10.73
CA THR A 284 -7.24 -1.21 11.38
C THR A 284 -8.28 -0.31 12.06
N SER A 285 -8.00 0.99 12.19
CA SER A 285 -8.91 1.97 12.77
C SER A 285 -10.14 2.22 11.88
N ASP A 286 -11.28 2.50 12.51
CA ASP A 286 -12.50 2.92 11.80
C ASP A 286 -12.36 4.31 11.15
N GLU A 287 -11.35 5.10 11.52
CA GLU A 287 -11.07 6.41 10.94
C GLU A 287 -10.24 6.33 9.64
N ASP A 288 -9.62 5.17 9.30
CA ASP A 288 -8.75 5.02 8.14
C ASP A 288 -9.44 5.36 6.81
N ASP A 289 -10.68 4.90 6.63
CA ASP A 289 -11.44 5.19 5.40
C ASP A 289 -11.69 6.70 5.24
N ALA A 290 -11.97 7.44 6.33
CA ALA A 290 -12.14 8.89 6.30
C ALA A 290 -10.81 9.62 5.98
N VAL A 291 -9.68 9.14 6.49
CA VAL A 291 -8.34 9.69 6.16
C VAL A 291 -8.01 9.46 4.68
N ARG A 292 -8.40 8.33 4.09
CA ARG A 292 -8.22 8.07 2.65
C ARG A 292 -9.09 8.98 1.78
N VAL A 293 -10.35 9.18 2.17
CA VAL A 293 -11.26 10.10 1.49
C VAL A 293 -10.74 11.53 1.57
N LEU A 294 -10.22 11.97 2.72
CA LEU A 294 -9.55 13.26 2.90
C LEU A 294 -8.43 13.47 1.86
N GLY A 295 -7.53 12.49 1.69
CA GLY A 295 -6.46 12.55 0.69
C GLY A 295 -7.00 12.70 -0.75
N THR A 296 -8.08 11.98 -1.05
CA THR A 296 -8.73 12.04 -2.36
C THR A 296 -9.32 13.41 -2.66
N ILE A 297 -9.99 14.03 -1.70
CA ILE A 297 -10.56 15.38 -1.83
C ILE A 297 -9.45 16.41 -2.02
N LEU A 298 -8.38 16.32 -1.23
CA LEU A 298 -7.29 17.28 -1.27
C LEU A 298 -6.47 17.20 -2.56
N SER A 299 -6.15 16.00 -3.10
CA SER A 299 -5.14 15.91 -4.15
C SER A 299 -5.48 15.03 -5.36
N THR A 300 -6.55 14.21 -5.34
CA THR A 300 -6.77 13.27 -6.44
C THR A 300 -7.46 13.93 -7.64
N GLY A 301 -6.70 14.02 -8.74
CA GLY A 301 -7.18 14.53 -10.02
C GLY A 301 -7.32 16.05 -10.09
N ARG A 302 -7.61 16.55 -11.30
CA ARG A 302 -7.60 17.99 -11.58
C ARG A 302 -8.71 18.80 -10.88
N SER A 303 -9.76 18.16 -10.39
CA SER A 303 -10.83 18.82 -9.61
C SER A 303 -10.58 18.78 -8.09
N SER A 304 -9.43 18.30 -7.63
CA SER A 304 -9.05 18.31 -6.22
C SER A 304 -8.73 19.72 -5.73
N ARG A 305 -8.88 19.94 -4.42
CA ARG A 305 -8.70 21.27 -3.83
C ARG A 305 -7.31 21.85 -4.05
N PHE A 306 -6.27 21.06 -3.80
CA PHE A 306 -4.90 21.50 -4.00
C PHE A 306 -4.59 21.81 -5.45
N PHE A 307 -5.05 20.97 -6.39
CA PHE A 307 -4.83 21.25 -7.80
C PHE A 307 -5.51 22.56 -8.23
N GLN A 308 -6.77 22.76 -7.88
CA GLN A 308 -7.50 23.96 -8.27
C GLN A 308 -6.90 25.21 -7.63
N LYS A 309 -6.66 25.22 -6.33
CA LYS A 309 -6.22 26.42 -5.61
C LYS A 309 -4.74 26.72 -5.80
N ILE A 310 -3.86 25.71 -5.62
CA ILE A 310 -2.42 25.93 -5.51
C ILE A 310 -1.75 25.84 -6.87
N VAL A 311 -2.16 24.85 -7.69
CA VAL A 311 -1.53 24.64 -9.01
C VAL A 311 -2.14 25.54 -10.08
N ARG A 312 -3.48 25.56 -10.20
CA ARG A 312 -4.16 26.25 -11.30
C ARG A 312 -4.38 27.74 -11.03
N GLU A 313 -5.00 28.11 -9.89
CA GLU A 313 -5.37 29.51 -9.60
C GLU A 313 -4.16 30.34 -9.15
N GLN A 314 -3.46 29.89 -8.14
CA GLN A 314 -2.33 30.65 -7.53
C GLN A 314 -1.00 30.40 -8.25
N GLN A 315 -0.87 29.32 -9.00
CA GLN A 315 0.34 28.91 -9.71
C GLN A 315 1.59 28.90 -8.79
N LEU A 316 1.40 28.51 -7.53
CA LEU A 316 2.48 28.44 -6.54
C LEU A 316 3.26 27.14 -6.62
N ALA A 317 2.63 26.04 -7.01
CA ALA A 317 3.27 24.75 -7.17
C ALA A 317 3.04 24.16 -8.56
N SER A 318 4.01 23.41 -9.06
CA SER A 318 3.86 22.62 -10.29
C SER A 318 3.06 21.34 -10.05
N SER A 319 3.12 20.80 -8.84
CA SER A 319 2.35 19.63 -8.41
C SER A 319 2.15 19.64 -6.90
N VAL A 320 1.02 19.10 -6.45
CA VAL A 320 0.76 18.82 -5.04
C VAL A 320 0.10 17.46 -4.93
N PHE A 321 0.61 16.62 -4.07
CA PHE A 321 0.07 15.32 -3.72
C PHE A 321 -0.24 15.26 -2.23
N ALA A 322 -1.31 14.56 -1.85
CA ALA A 322 -1.62 14.25 -0.46
C ALA A 322 -2.23 12.86 -0.34
N GLY A 323 -1.84 12.13 0.67
CA GLY A 323 -2.38 10.80 0.93
C GLY A 323 -1.78 10.14 2.17
N ARG A 324 -2.44 9.08 2.61
CA ARG A 324 -1.97 8.21 3.67
C ARG A 324 -1.01 7.15 3.09
N ASP A 325 0.04 6.87 3.82
CA ASP A 325 0.96 5.76 3.53
C ASP A 325 0.29 4.37 3.75
N SER A 326 1.03 3.29 3.51
CA SER A 326 0.52 1.91 3.65
C SER A 326 0.73 1.29 5.03
N ALA A 327 1.30 2.02 6.00
CA ALA A 327 1.64 1.47 7.31
C ALA A 327 0.43 0.84 8.03
N ILE A 328 0.62 -0.35 8.60
CA ILE A 328 -0.40 -1.07 9.37
C ILE A 328 -0.61 -0.42 10.74
N GLY A 329 0.48 -0.05 11.40
CA GLY A 329 0.49 0.72 12.63
C GLY A 329 0.16 2.20 12.41
N PRO A 330 0.52 3.07 13.35
CA PRO A 330 0.40 4.53 13.16
C PRO A 330 1.12 4.93 11.88
N GLY A 331 0.35 5.44 10.91
CA GLY A 331 0.87 5.83 9.60
C GLY A 331 1.10 7.33 9.50
N LEU A 332 1.52 7.77 8.32
CA LEU A 332 1.65 9.19 7.99
C LEU A 332 0.64 9.58 6.92
N PHE A 333 -0.03 10.71 7.12
CA PHE A 333 -0.68 11.45 6.06
C PHE A 333 0.33 12.45 5.51
N GLY A 334 0.90 12.13 4.36
CA GLY A 334 1.91 12.93 3.69
C GLY A 334 1.31 13.93 2.72
N ILE A 335 1.92 15.11 2.62
CA ILE A 335 1.65 16.12 1.59
C ILE A 335 3.00 16.50 0.99
N SER A 336 3.13 16.39 -0.33
CA SER A 336 4.34 16.77 -1.06
C SER A 336 3.99 17.78 -2.15
N ALA A 337 4.59 18.96 -2.10
CA ALA A 337 4.35 20.05 -3.04
C ALA A 337 5.66 20.51 -3.69
N THR A 338 5.77 20.38 -5.01
CA THR A 338 6.90 20.91 -5.78
C THR A 338 6.63 22.36 -6.14
N VAL A 339 7.50 23.26 -5.68
CA VAL A 339 7.38 24.71 -5.85
C VAL A 339 7.52 25.08 -7.33
N ALA A 340 6.65 25.96 -7.84
CA ALA A 340 6.75 26.43 -9.20
C ALA A 340 7.96 27.38 -9.39
N PRO A 341 8.55 27.48 -10.60
CA PRO A 341 9.66 28.40 -10.86
C PRO A 341 9.32 29.84 -10.44
N GLY A 342 10.25 30.49 -9.75
CA GLY A 342 10.09 31.87 -9.27
C GLY A 342 9.19 32.05 -8.04
N LYS A 343 8.68 30.97 -7.47
CA LYS A 343 7.89 30.99 -6.23
C LYS A 343 8.74 30.51 -5.05
N THR A 344 8.23 30.69 -3.84
CA THR A 344 8.94 30.32 -2.61
C THR A 344 8.30 29.15 -1.89
N PRO A 345 9.08 28.33 -1.16
CA PRO A 345 8.54 27.24 -0.35
C PRO A 345 7.52 27.72 0.69
N GLU A 346 7.77 28.88 1.29
CA GLU A 346 6.93 29.48 2.32
C GLU A 346 5.54 29.84 1.79
N ALA A 347 5.47 30.37 0.56
CA ALA A 347 4.21 30.69 -0.10
C ALA A 347 3.40 29.41 -0.40
N VAL A 348 4.07 28.34 -0.86
CA VAL A 348 3.44 27.04 -1.11
C VAL A 348 2.93 26.40 0.19
N GLU A 349 3.76 26.40 1.24
CA GLU A 349 3.38 25.88 2.54
C GLU A 349 2.16 26.62 3.11
N ALA A 350 2.18 27.95 3.08
CA ALA A 350 1.07 28.76 3.55
C ALA A 350 -0.23 28.46 2.78
N ALA A 351 -0.15 28.27 1.46
CA ALA A 351 -1.30 27.91 0.63
C ALA A 351 -1.85 26.50 0.96
N VAL A 352 -0.97 25.53 1.18
CA VAL A 352 -1.35 24.16 1.61
C VAL A 352 -2.07 24.22 2.95
N LEU A 353 -1.50 24.91 3.93
CA LEU A 353 -2.09 25.04 5.26
C LEU A 353 -3.42 25.78 5.25
N ALA A 354 -3.53 26.84 4.45
CA ALA A 354 -4.79 27.59 4.31
C ALA A 354 -5.91 26.72 3.71
N GLU A 355 -5.59 25.82 2.79
CA GLU A 355 -6.57 24.92 2.21
C GLU A 355 -6.99 23.80 3.17
N ILE A 356 -6.06 23.32 4.00
CA ILE A 356 -6.36 22.40 5.10
C ILE A 356 -7.34 23.04 6.09
N GLU A 357 -7.09 24.28 6.51
CA GLU A 357 -7.98 25.00 7.44
C GLU A 357 -9.36 25.26 6.82
N ARG A 358 -9.43 25.60 5.51
CA ARG A 358 -10.70 25.70 4.79
C ARG A 358 -11.47 24.40 4.78
N LEU A 359 -10.80 23.25 4.60
CA LEU A 359 -11.45 21.94 4.64
C LEU A 359 -12.00 21.62 6.04
N LYS A 360 -11.28 21.99 7.11
CA LYS A 360 -11.71 21.72 8.49
C LYS A 360 -12.97 22.50 8.86
N SER A 361 -13.09 23.76 8.44
CA SER A 361 -14.12 24.69 8.89
C SER A 361 -15.18 25.06 7.84
N GLY A 362 -14.85 24.94 6.57
CA GLY A 362 -15.73 25.30 5.46
C GLY A 362 -16.54 24.11 4.94
N PRO A 363 -17.44 24.33 3.98
CA PRO A 363 -18.23 23.25 3.40
C PRO A 363 -17.35 22.28 2.60
N ILE A 364 -17.67 20.99 2.71
CA ILE A 364 -17.27 19.96 1.75
C ILE A 364 -18.50 19.69 0.90
N GLU A 365 -18.40 20.00 -0.38
CA GLU A 365 -19.51 19.86 -1.30
C GLU A 365 -19.88 18.38 -1.52
N ALA A 366 -21.15 18.12 -1.74
CA ALA A 366 -21.64 16.74 -1.93
C ALA A 366 -20.90 16.00 -3.06
N TRP A 367 -20.59 16.69 -4.16
CA TRP A 367 -19.85 16.13 -5.28
C TRP A 367 -18.40 15.73 -4.94
N GLU A 368 -17.75 16.37 -3.97
CA GLU A 368 -16.38 16.03 -3.54
C GLU A 368 -16.39 14.66 -2.83
N ILE A 369 -17.39 14.44 -1.98
CA ILE A 369 -17.59 13.14 -1.31
C ILE A 369 -17.94 12.06 -2.32
N GLU A 370 -18.91 12.33 -3.20
CA GLU A 370 -19.34 11.40 -4.25
C GLU A 370 -18.17 11.02 -5.17
N LYS A 371 -17.38 11.99 -5.60
CA LYS A 371 -16.16 11.75 -6.38
C LYS A 371 -15.18 10.82 -5.64
N ALA A 372 -14.92 11.08 -4.36
CA ALA A 372 -14.01 10.27 -3.56
C ALA A 372 -14.54 8.84 -3.41
N GLN A 373 -15.82 8.67 -3.12
CA GLN A 373 -16.47 7.37 -3.04
C GLN A 373 -16.42 6.61 -4.38
N ASN A 374 -16.69 7.29 -5.50
CA ASN A 374 -16.65 6.69 -6.83
C ASN A 374 -15.22 6.30 -7.24
N ASN A 375 -14.21 7.12 -6.92
CA ASN A 375 -12.79 6.77 -7.14
C ASN A 375 -12.40 5.52 -6.33
N ALA A 376 -12.85 5.42 -5.10
CA ALA A 376 -12.59 4.27 -4.26
C ALA A 376 -13.29 3.00 -4.77
N LYS A 377 -14.56 3.10 -5.18
CA LYS A 377 -15.28 2.00 -5.82
C LYS A 377 -14.58 1.54 -7.10
N ARG A 378 -14.17 2.49 -7.95
CA ARG A 378 -13.40 2.18 -9.16
C ARG A 378 -12.10 1.45 -8.84
N ALA A 379 -11.34 1.92 -7.85
CA ALA A 379 -10.09 1.30 -7.44
C ALA A 379 -10.30 -0.15 -6.91
N VAL A 380 -11.39 -0.39 -6.17
CA VAL A 380 -11.78 -1.74 -5.76
C VAL A 380 -12.04 -2.61 -7.00
N VAL A 381 -12.92 -2.17 -7.90
CA VAL A 381 -13.26 -2.96 -9.11
C VAL A 381 -12.01 -3.22 -9.95
N THR A 382 -11.22 -2.18 -10.25
CA THR A 382 -10.01 -2.33 -11.07
C THR A 382 -8.97 -3.23 -10.41
N GLY A 383 -8.80 -3.13 -9.08
CA GLY A 383 -7.87 -4.01 -8.34
C GLY A 383 -8.31 -5.48 -8.26
N LEU A 384 -9.54 -5.80 -8.67
CA LEU A 384 -10.07 -7.16 -8.63
C LEU A 384 -10.13 -7.83 -10.01
N THR A 385 -9.79 -7.12 -11.08
CA THR A 385 -9.81 -7.66 -12.45
C THR A 385 -8.60 -8.53 -12.78
N SER A 386 -7.49 -8.34 -12.07
CA SER A 386 -6.27 -9.14 -12.25
C SER A 386 -6.18 -10.21 -11.16
N SER A 387 -5.86 -11.45 -11.54
CA SER A 387 -5.61 -12.56 -10.59
C SER A 387 -4.54 -12.19 -9.58
N LEU A 388 -3.45 -11.55 -10.03
CA LEU A 388 -2.36 -11.08 -9.18
C LEU A 388 -2.85 -10.06 -8.14
N GLN A 389 -3.53 -8.99 -8.57
CA GLN A 389 -3.97 -7.94 -7.65
C GLN A 389 -5.04 -8.45 -6.68
N ARG A 390 -5.92 -9.35 -7.14
CA ARG A 390 -6.90 -10.02 -6.28
C ARG A 390 -6.20 -10.86 -5.20
N GLY A 391 -5.20 -11.65 -5.60
CA GLY A 391 -4.42 -12.49 -4.69
C GLY A 391 -3.65 -11.67 -3.65
N ILE A 392 -2.98 -10.58 -4.07
CA ILE A 392 -2.29 -9.66 -3.16
C ILE A 392 -3.28 -9.07 -2.14
N GLN A 393 -4.45 -8.61 -2.58
CA GLN A 393 -5.44 -8.03 -1.66
C GLN A 393 -6.01 -9.09 -0.70
N LEU A 394 -6.33 -10.30 -1.18
CA LEU A 394 -6.81 -11.39 -0.31
C LEU A 394 -5.79 -11.71 0.78
N ALA A 395 -4.51 -11.87 0.40
CA ALA A 395 -3.44 -12.14 1.36
C ALA A 395 -3.23 -10.98 2.35
N GLU A 396 -3.32 -9.73 1.87
CA GLU A 396 -3.19 -8.54 2.71
C GLU A 396 -4.34 -8.41 3.71
N PHE A 397 -5.59 -8.61 3.28
CA PHE A 397 -6.74 -8.55 4.19
C PHE A 397 -6.69 -9.66 5.24
N ALA A 398 -6.30 -10.86 4.86
CA ALA A 398 -6.07 -11.95 5.79
C ALA A 398 -5.00 -11.61 6.83
N SER A 399 -3.86 -11.09 6.40
CA SER A 399 -2.73 -10.79 7.29
C SER A 399 -2.99 -9.59 8.19
N VAL A 400 -3.49 -8.46 7.63
CA VAL A 400 -3.64 -7.19 8.36
C VAL A 400 -4.86 -7.16 9.27
N PHE A 401 -5.98 -7.70 8.81
CA PHE A 401 -7.26 -7.60 9.52
C PHE A 401 -7.69 -8.91 10.18
N ASP A 402 -6.97 -9.99 9.94
CA ASP A 402 -7.38 -11.35 10.29
C ASP A 402 -8.80 -11.71 9.78
N ASP A 403 -9.24 -11.01 8.74
CA ASP A 403 -10.57 -11.10 8.13
C ASP A 403 -10.46 -10.91 6.61
N THR A 404 -10.33 -12.02 5.89
CA THR A 404 -10.27 -12.01 4.42
C THR A 404 -11.56 -11.49 3.79
N GLY A 405 -12.72 -11.75 4.43
CA GLY A 405 -14.03 -11.32 3.95
C GLY A 405 -14.23 -9.81 3.90
N ARG A 406 -13.45 -9.06 4.67
CA ARG A 406 -13.46 -7.58 4.68
C ARG A 406 -13.16 -6.97 3.31
N ILE A 407 -12.48 -7.69 2.41
CA ILE A 407 -12.23 -7.25 1.03
C ILE A 407 -13.54 -6.92 0.30
N ASN A 408 -14.58 -7.71 0.50
CA ASN A 408 -15.90 -7.54 -0.11
C ASN A 408 -16.71 -6.36 0.49
N GLN A 409 -16.32 -5.88 1.67
CA GLN A 409 -16.99 -4.79 2.38
C GLN A 409 -16.37 -3.42 2.07
N ARG A 410 -15.21 -3.37 1.39
CA ARG A 410 -14.43 -2.15 1.23
C ARG A 410 -15.19 -1.02 0.52
N ALA A 411 -15.87 -1.33 -0.57
CA ALA A 411 -16.66 -0.33 -1.31
C ALA A 411 -17.81 0.24 -0.48
N GLU A 412 -18.49 -0.61 0.30
CA GLU A 412 -19.59 -0.21 1.18
C GLU A 412 -19.09 0.65 2.35
N ARG A 413 -17.97 0.28 2.97
CA ARG A 413 -17.35 1.06 4.06
C ARG A 413 -17.01 2.47 3.61
N ILE A 414 -16.40 2.62 2.44
CA ILE A 414 -16.05 3.93 1.89
C ILE A 414 -17.32 4.73 1.53
N ALA A 415 -18.36 4.07 1.04
CA ALA A 415 -19.65 4.72 0.75
C ALA A 415 -20.34 5.33 1.99
N LYS A 416 -20.00 4.86 3.19
CA LYS A 416 -20.51 5.40 4.47
C LYS A 416 -19.74 6.63 4.97
N VAL A 417 -18.62 6.98 4.35
CA VAL A 417 -17.83 8.16 4.78
C VAL A 417 -18.56 9.44 4.39
N THR A 418 -18.81 10.29 5.38
CA THR A 418 -19.49 11.59 5.22
C THR A 418 -18.52 12.76 5.27
N ALA A 419 -18.98 13.94 4.85
CA ALA A 419 -18.23 15.20 5.01
C ALA A 419 -17.82 15.43 6.47
N ALA A 420 -18.73 15.19 7.41
CA ALA A 420 -18.45 15.32 8.85
C ALA A 420 -17.34 14.37 9.34
N ASN A 421 -17.28 13.14 8.80
CA ASN A 421 -16.18 12.22 9.12
C ASN A 421 -14.83 12.76 8.63
N VAL A 422 -14.80 13.31 7.41
CA VAL A 422 -13.60 13.88 6.81
C VAL A 422 -13.12 15.12 7.61
N GLN A 423 -14.05 16.02 7.94
CA GLN A 423 -13.72 17.21 8.76
C GLN A 423 -13.20 16.83 10.13
N ARG A 424 -13.83 15.86 10.79
CA ARG A 424 -13.43 15.39 12.11
C ARG A 424 -12.00 14.82 12.10
N VAL A 425 -11.64 13.95 11.13
CA VAL A 425 -10.27 13.42 11.04
C VAL A 425 -9.27 14.51 10.66
N ALA A 426 -9.63 15.45 9.77
CA ALA A 426 -8.78 16.58 9.44
C ALA A 426 -8.49 17.47 10.67
N ALA A 427 -9.53 17.82 11.44
CA ALA A 427 -9.38 18.60 12.67
C ALA A 427 -8.53 17.88 13.73
N LYS A 428 -8.73 16.56 13.87
CA LYS A 428 -8.03 15.73 14.85
C LYS A 428 -6.53 15.55 14.53
N TYR A 429 -6.22 15.26 13.27
CA TYR A 429 -4.87 14.83 12.88
C TYR A 429 -4.03 15.91 12.21
N LEU A 430 -4.59 16.80 11.40
CA LEU A 430 -3.81 17.81 10.67
C LEU A 430 -3.60 19.07 11.51
N THR A 431 -3.07 18.91 12.73
CA THR A 431 -2.80 20.01 13.68
C THR A 431 -1.35 20.47 13.57
N ALA A 432 -1.07 21.72 13.99
CA ALA A 432 0.28 22.26 14.02
C ALA A 432 1.22 21.42 14.92
N ALA A 433 0.73 20.94 16.05
CA ALA A 433 1.52 20.12 16.97
C ALA A 433 1.91 18.76 16.37
N ASN A 434 1.04 18.17 15.55
CA ASN A 434 1.27 16.86 14.92
C ASN A 434 2.04 16.96 13.58
N ARG A 435 2.43 18.16 13.16
CA ARG A 435 3.06 18.41 11.87
C ARG A 435 4.56 18.19 11.89
N THR A 436 5.07 17.44 10.90
CA THR A 436 6.48 17.36 10.56
C THR A 436 6.68 17.97 9.18
N VAL A 437 7.69 18.83 9.01
CA VAL A 437 7.95 19.57 7.77
C VAL A 437 9.39 19.37 7.35
N VAL A 438 9.59 18.99 6.09
CA VAL A 438 10.90 18.97 5.44
C VAL A 438 10.84 19.84 4.19
N VAL A 439 11.65 20.89 4.19
CA VAL A 439 11.77 21.80 3.04
C VAL A 439 13.09 21.51 2.32
N THR A 440 12.98 20.99 1.11
CA THR A 440 14.15 20.79 0.24
C THR A 440 14.31 21.98 -0.69
N VAL A 441 15.52 22.50 -0.77
CA VAL A 441 15.85 23.61 -1.68
C VAL A 441 17.04 23.21 -2.57
N PRO A 442 17.06 23.66 -3.83
CA PRO A 442 18.23 23.52 -4.67
C PRO A 442 19.45 24.16 -4.01
N ARG A 443 20.56 23.42 -3.92
CA ARG A 443 21.82 24.04 -3.52
C ARG A 443 22.26 24.99 -4.63
N PRO A 444 22.58 26.27 -4.34
CA PRO A 444 23.18 27.13 -5.35
C PRO A 444 24.40 26.43 -5.93
N ALA A 445 24.50 26.41 -7.26
CA ALA A 445 25.73 25.97 -7.91
C ALA A 445 26.87 26.80 -7.30
N ALA A 446 27.93 26.14 -6.84
CA ALA A 446 29.13 26.82 -6.41
C ALA A 446 29.52 27.74 -7.58
N LYS A 447 29.61 29.04 -7.34
CA LYS A 447 30.11 29.97 -8.36
C LYS A 447 31.50 29.45 -8.72
N GLY A 448 31.60 28.79 -9.87
CA GLY A 448 32.89 28.36 -10.40
C GLY A 448 33.79 29.56 -10.43
N GLY A 449 34.85 29.49 -9.63
CA GLY A 449 35.93 30.44 -9.78
C GLY A 449 36.42 30.33 -11.22
N ALA A 450 36.21 31.38 -12.00
CA ALA A 450 36.86 31.53 -13.26
C ALA A 450 38.38 31.47 -12.98
N GLN A 451 39.02 30.39 -13.41
CA GLN A 451 40.44 30.34 -13.66
C GLN A 451 40.71 30.61 -15.14
#